data_9ceb2756489aa7106f9161f81173ea56
#
_entry.id   9ceb2756489aa7106f9161f81173ea56
#
_cell.length_a   1.000
_cell.length_b   1.000
_cell.length_c   1.000
_cell.angle_alpha   90.00
_cell.angle_beta   90.00
_cell.angle_gamma   90.00
#
_symmetry.space_group_name_H-M   'P 1'
#
loop_
_entity.id
_entity.type
_entity.pdbx_description
1 polymer ?
#
loop_
_entity_poly.entity_id
_entity_poly.type
_entity_poly.pdbx_seq_one_letter_code
_entity_poly.pdbx_strand_id
1 'polypeptide(L)'
;MNIGIDVDGVLVDMEKYQLKYGKKFFLSRHNINIKNPKAYDVQEIFDCTKEEREKFWKKYIWSYCLREPMTANAAETVDALRKAGHKIFIITGRAHTTEKGLTGWLFRKMLLYWLKKNTLYYDEIIFCSEENSSTEKLDICLKKHIDLMIDDKPENLLMLKDKIKVLCYPAVWNEDNKELDEYRIEHFEDILYKV
;
A
#
# COMPACT_ATOMS: atom_id res chain seq x y z
N MET A 1 -19.10 -9.49 -4.58
CA MET A 1 -18.56 -8.14 -4.75
C MET A 1 -17.22 -8.22 -5.44
N ASN A 2 -16.82 -7.14 -6.13
CA ASN A 2 -15.46 -6.92 -6.60
C ASN A 2 -14.73 -6.08 -5.56
N ILE A 3 -13.70 -6.63 -4.94
CA ILE A 3 -12.98 -5.99 -3.82
C ILE A 3 -11.58 -5.60 -4.29
N GLY A 4 -11.27 -4.30 -4.25
CA GLY A 4 -9.94 -3.76 -4.50
C GLY A 4 -9.12 -3.66 -3.23
N ILE A 5 -7.84 -4.03 -3.29
CA ILE A 5 -6.93 -4.00 -2.15
C ILE A 5 -5.61 -3.36 -2.60
N ASP A 6 -5.17 -2.32 -1.87
CA ASP A 6 -3.84 -1.75 -2.09
C ASP A 6 -2.74 -2.63 -1.51
N VAL A 7 -1.50 -2.35 -1.83
CA VAL A 7 -0.34 -3.14 -1.38
C VAL A 7 0.44 -2.40 -0.30
N ASP A 8 0.99 -1.23 -0.62
CA ASP A 8 1.88 -0.50 0.28
C ASP A 8 1.08 0.22 1.37
N GLY A 9 1.32 -0.10 2.64
CA GLY A 9 0.54 0.39 3.78
C GLY A 9 -0.68 -0.47 4.13
N VAL A 10 -1.11 -1.40 3.26
CA VAL A 10 -2.24 -2.32 3.49
C VAL A 10 -1.78 -3.77 3.61
N LEU A 11 -1.26 -4.36 2.52
CA LEU A 11 -0.74 -5.72 2.53
C LEU A 11 0.69 -5.83 3.06
N VAL A 12 1.43 -4.72 3.08
CA VAL A 12 2.79 -4.64 3.65
C VAL A 12 2.91 -3.38 4.50
N ASP A 13 3.49 -3.51 5.69
CA ASP A 13 3.70 -2.43 6.64
C ASP A 13 4.87 -1.53 6.21
N MET A 14 4.54 -0.53 5.39
CA MET A 14 5.53 0.42 4.87
C MET A 14 6.06 1.35 5.96
N GLU A 15 5.21 1.77 6.90
CA GLU A 15 5.57 2.62 8.04
C GLU A 15 6.69 1.99 8.87
N LYS A 16 6.44 0.79 9.36
CA LYS A 16 7.41 0.05 10.17
C LYS A 16 8.72 -0.17 9.42
N TYR A 17 8.63 -0.47 8.11
CA TYR A 17 9.82 -0.60 7.27
C TYR A 17 10.63 0.69 7.19
N GLN A 18 9.98 1.80 6.86
CA GLN A 18 10.65 3.10 6.75
C GLN A 18 11.27 3.55 8.08
N LEU A 19 10.55 3.41 9.19
CA LEU A 19 11.07 3.75 10.51
C LEU A 19 12.26 2.88 10.91
N LYS A 20 12.16 1.56 10.74
CA LYS A 20 13.23 0.61 11.10
C LYS A 20 14.51 0.85 10.30
N TYR A 21 14.40 0.89 9.00
CA TYR A 21 15.57 1.00 8.13
C TYR A 21 16.03 2.46 7.95
N GLY A 22 15.12 3.41 8.06
CA GLY A 22 15.43 4.83 8.08
C GLY A 22 16.27 5.21 9.30
N LYS A 23 15.88 4.77 10.51
CA LYS A 23 16.72 4.92 11.72
C LYS A 23 18.13 4.39 11.49
N LYS A 24 18.25 3.20 10.90
CA LYS A 24 19.55 2.58 10.62
C LYS A 24 20.35 3.35 9.56
N PHE A 25 19.70 3.97 8.61
CA PHE A 25 20.36 4.69 7.52
C PHE A 25 20.69 6.14 7.90
N PHE A 26 19.70 6.88 8.33
CA PHE A 26 19.81 8.32 8.56
C PHE A 26 20.49 8.68 9.89
N LEU A 27 20.08 8.07 11.01
CA LEU A 27 20.70 8.35 12.31
C LEU A 27 22.17 7.89 12.35
N SER A 28 22.45 6.65 11.95
CA SER A 28 23.79 6.08 12.13
C SER A 28 24.82 6.59 11.12
N ARG A 29 24.40 7.11 9.96
CA ARG A 29 25.30 7.49 8.86
C ARG A 29 25.33 8.99 8.57
N HIS A 30 24.22 9.68 8.79
CA HIS A 30 24.03 11.07 8.41
C HIS A 30 23.71 11.98 9.59
N ASN A 31 23.57 11.43 10.81
CA ASN A 31 23.15 12.14 12.01
C ASN A 31 21.83 12.94 11.84
N ILE A 32 20.92 12.39 11.02
CA ILE A 32 19.60 12.96 10.75
C ILE A 32 18.58 12.28 11.66
N ASN A 33 17.85 13.06 12.46
CA ASN A 33 16.85 12.58 13.40
C ASN A 33 15.46 12.48 12.76
N ILE A 34 14.56 11.73 13.41
CA ILE A 34 13.15 11.72 13.05
C ILE A 34 12.56 13.08 13.36
N LYS A 35 11.89 13.69 12.40
CA LYS A 35 11.18 14.97 12.49
C LYS A 35 9.68 14.81 12.49
N ASN A 36 9.14 14.04 11.54
CA ASN A 36 7.72 13.81 11.43
C ASN A 36 7.42 12.30 11.33
N PRO A 37 7.22 11.59 12.46
CA PRO A 37 6.97 10.15 12.45
C PRO A 37 5.63 9.77 11.79
N LYS A 38 4.72 10.71 11.59
CA LYS A 38 3.42 10.50 10.95
C LYS A 38 3.43 10.75 9.43
N ALA A 39 4.56 11.14 8.85
CA ALA A 39 4.64 11.36 7.41
C ALA A 39 4.61 10.05 6.62
N TYR A 40 4.07 10.13 5.40
CA TYR A 40 4.01 9.00 4.47
C TYR A 40 5.38 8.65 3.86
N ASP A 41 6.17 9.65 3.50
CA ASP A 41 7.46 9.46 2.81
C ASP A 41 8.64 9.58 3.77
N VAL A 42 9.63 8.71 3.61
CA VAL A 42 10.87 8.70 4.40
C VAL A 42 11.60 10.04 4.38
N GLN A 43 11.45 10.83 3.31
CA GLN A 43 12.03 12.17 3.21
C GLN A 43 11.46 13.11 4.25
N GLU A 44 10.16 13.08 4.46
CA GLU A 44 9.46 13.91 5.46
C GLU A 44 9.65 13.36 6.88
N ILE A 45 9.67 12.03 7.03
CA ILE A 45 9.93 11.38 8.33
C ILE A 45 11.26 11.85 8.91
N PHE A 46 12.31 11.91 8.09
CA PHE A 46 13.68 12.25 8.53
C PHE A 46 14.13 13.65 8.12
N ASP A 47 13.28 14.45 7.46
CA ASP A 47 13.64 15.77 6.93
C ASP A 47 14.95 15.74 6.13
N CYS A 48 15.08 14.73 5.29
CA CYS A 48 16.26 14.51 4.49
C CYS A 48 16.10 15.08 3.08
N THR A 49 17.21 15.27 2.38
CA THR A 49 17.19 15.73 0.99
C THR A 49 16.64 14.66 0.05
N LYS A 50 16.17 15.07 -1.13
CA LYS A 50 15.75 14.13 -2.19
C LYS A 50 16.86 13.12 -2.55
N GLU A 51 18.10 13.59 -2.61
CA GLU A 51 19.26 12.72 -2.92
C GLU A 51 19.48 11.65 -1.84
N GLU A 52 19.30 12.00 -0.56
CA GLU A 52 19.41 11.05 0.56
C GLU A 52 18.25 10.05 0.55
N ARG A 53 17.02 10.49 0.24
CA ARG A 53 15.86 9.61 0.00
C ARG A 53 16.16 8.60 -1.12
N GLU A 54 16.70 9.05 -2.24
CA GLU A 54 17.05 8.17 -3.36
C GLU A 54 18.12 7.15 -2.96
N LYS A 55 19.17 7.57 -2.22
CA LYS A 55 20.19 6.66 -1.69
C LYS A 55 19.61 5.62 -0.72
N PHE A 56 18.65 6.03 0.13
CA PHE A 56 17.94 5.12 1.02
C PHE A 56 17.20 4.06 0.23
N TRP A 57 16.32 4.47 -0.70
CA TRP A 57 15.55 3.52 -1.50
C TRP A 57 16.42 2.66 -2.40
N LYS A 58 17.43 3.21 -3.05
CA LYS A 58 18.41 2.42 -3.83
C LYS A 58 19.03 1.28 -3.02
N LYS A 59 19.24 1.49 -1.73
CA LYS A 59 19.80 0.47 -0.84
C LYS A 59 18.79 -0.56 -0.37
N TYR A 60 17.57 -0.13 -0.10
CA TYR A 60 16.61 -0.94 0.65
C TYR A 60 15.42 -1.46 -0.17
N ILE A 61 15.15 -0.91 -1.35
CA ILE A 61 13.97 -1.24 -2.16
C ILE A 61 13.83 -2.76 -2.44
N TRP A 62 14.94 -3.43 -2.71
CA TRP A 62 14.93 -4.87 -2.98
C TRP A 62 14.47 -5.70 -1.77
N SER A 63 14.96 -5.34 -0.57
CA SER A 63 14.54 -6.04 0.64
C SER A 63 13.09 -5.74 0.99
N TYR A 64 12.63 -4.52 0.77
CA TYR A 64 11.23 -4.14 0.89
C TYR A 64 10.33 -4.96 -0.03
N CYS A 65 10.64 -4.98 -1.31
CA CYS A 65 9.81 -5.67 -2.31
C CYS A 65 9.76 -7.20 -2.16
N LEU A 66 10.81 -7.83 -1.60
CA LEU A 66 10.93 -9.28 -1.63
C LEU A 66 10.87 -9.96 -0.26
N ARG A 67 11.16 -9.24 0.83
CA ARG A 67 11.40 -9.85 2.14
C ARG A 67 10.49 -9.34 3.23
N GLU A 68 9.88 -8.15 3.08
CA GLU A 68 8.99 -7.63 4.10
C GLU A 68 7.78 -8.57 4.25
N PRO A 69 7.40 -8.94 5.48
CA PRO A 69 6.28 -9.83 5.70
C PRO A 69 4.97 -9.18 5.25
N MET A 70 4.02 -10.02 4.88
CA MET A 70 2.65 -9.59 4.63
C MET A 70 1.96 -9.24 5.96
N THR A 71 1.01 -8.33 5.89
CA THR A 71 0.10 -8.00 7.00
C THR A 71 -0.52 -9.28 7.57
N ALA A 72 -0.58 -9.35 8.89
CA ALA A 72 -1.13 -10.50 9.59
C ALA A 72 -2.56 -10.81 9.11
N ASN A 73 -2.88 -12.08 8.97
CA ASN A 73 -4.18 -12.61 8.54
C ASN A 73 -4.65 -12.16 7.13
N ALA A 74 -3.83 -11.43 6.36
CA ALA A 74 -4.26 -10.91 5.06
C ALA A 74 -4.54 -12.03 4.04
N ALA A 75 -3.66 -13.03 3.95
CA ALA A 75 -3.85 -14.13 3.01
C ALA A 75 -5.07 -15.00 3.39
N GLU A 76 -5.26 -15.28 4.67
CA GLU A 76 -6.39 -16.05 5.20
C GLU A 76 -7.72 -15.31 4.99
N THR A 77 -7.74 -14.00 5.24
CA THR A 77 -8.92 -13.15 5.03
C THR A 77 -9.30 -13.11 3.55
N VAL A 78 -8.32 -12.91 2.67
CA VAL A 78 -8.55 -12.91 1.23
C VAL A 78 -9.05 -14.26 0.75
N ASP A 79 -8.53 -15.38 1.25
CA ASP A 79 -9.02 -16.72 0.93
C ASP A 79 -10.47 -16.92 1.39
N ALA A 80 -10.83 -16.44 2.59
CA ALA A 80 -12.20 -16.47 3.09
C ALA A 80 -13.16 -15.66 2.21
N LEU A 81 -12.77 -14.44 1.82
CA LEU A 81 -13.55 -13.60 0.90
C LEU A 81 -13.79 -14.29 -0.45
N ARG A 82 -12.76 -14.90 -1.03
CA ARG A 82 -12.89 -15.65 -2.29
C ARG A 82 -13.79 -16.86 -2.16
N LYS A 83 -13.70 -17.61 -1.06
CA LYS A 83 -14.62 -18.74 -0.76
C LYS A 83 -16.07 -18.29 -0.59
N ALA A 84 -16.30 -17.07 -0.11
CA ALA A 84 -17.61 -16.43 -0.05
C ALA A 84 -18.11 -15.92 -1.42
N GLY A 85 -17.34 -16.08 -2.50
CA GLY A 85 -17.72 -15.72 -3.86
C GLY A 85 -17.36 -14.28 -4.27
N HIS A 86 -16.53 -13.60 -3.49
CA HIS A 86 -16.01 -12.26 -3.86
C HIS A 86 -14.84 -12.41 -4.84
N LYS A 87 -14.69 -11.42 -5.76
CA LYS A 87 -13.51 -11.29 -6.63
C LYS A 87 -12.54 -10.29 -6.04
N ILE A 88 -11.26 -10.63 -6.07
CA ILE A 88 -10.19 -9.85 -5.46
C ILE A 88 -9.32 -9.20 -6.52
N PHE A 89 -9.21 -7.88 -6.46
CA PHE A 89 -8.40 -7.05 -7.33
C PHE A 89 -7.27 -6.40 -6.51
N ILE A 90 -6.03 -6.63 -6.91
CA ILE A 90 -4.91 -5.86 -6.35
C ILE A 90 -4.75 -4.60 -7.20
N ILE A 91 -4.93 -3.42 -6.58
CA ILE A 91 -4.87 -2.12 -7.28
C ILE A 91 -3.84 -1.26 -6.57
N THR A 92 -2.65 -1.10 -7.16
CA THR A 92 -1.51 -0.52 -6.46
C THR A 92 -0.75 0.51 -7.27
N GLY A 93 -0.37 1.62 -6.61
CA GLY A 93 0.55 2.63 -7.10
C GLY A 93 2.01 2.38 -6.69
N ARG A 94 2.40 1.10 -6.52
CA ARG A 94 3.74 0.75 -6.07
C ARG A 94 4.82 1.28 -7.01
N ALA A 95 5.85 1.91 -6.42
CA ALA A 95 6.96 2.54 -7.11
C ALA A 95 7.57 1.66 -8.22
N HIS A 96 7.93 2.29 -9.32
CA HIS A 96 8.54 1.70 -10.50
C HIS A 96 7.68 0.70 -11.31
N THR A 97 6.51 0.27 -10.83
CA THR A 97 5.72 -0.77 -11.52
C THR A 97 5.14 -0.31 -12.87
N THR A 98 4.90 0.97 -13.05
CA THR A 98 4.39 1.57 -14.30
C THR A 98 5.48 2.03 -15.24
N GLU A 99 6.75 1.98 -14.83
CA GLU A 99 7.87 2.34 -15.69
C GLU A 99 7.96 1.43 -16.92
N LYS A 100 8.39 2.00 -18.03
CA LYS A 100 8.63 1.25 -19.28
C LYS A 100 9.94 0.45 -19.20
N GLY A 101 10.05 -0.61 -20.01
CA GLY A 101 11.26 -1.40 -20.15
C GLY A 101 11.52 -2.37 -19.00
N LEU A 102 12.81 -2.65 -18.76
CA LEU A 102 13.26 -3.70 -17.84
C LEU A 102 12.92 -3.38 -16.38
N THR A 103 13.02 -2.11 -15.98
CA THR A 103 12.72 -1.68 -14.60
C THR A 103 11.30 -2.02 -14.20
N GLY A 104 10.32 -1.52 -14.94
CA GLY A 104 8.92 -1.79 -14.63
C GLY A 104 8.57 -3.28 -14.70
N TRP A 105 9.11 -3.98 -15.71
CA TRP A 105 8.92 -5.43 -15.79
C TRP A 105 9.44 -6.14 -14.54
N LEU A 106 10.62 -5.77 -14.05
CA LEU A 106 11.25 -6.38 -12.89
C LEU A 106 10.46 -6.11 -11.60
N PHE A 107 10.05 -4.85 -11.37
CA PHE A 107 9.26 -4.50 -10.17
C PHE A 107 7.89 -5.18 -10.16
N ARG A 108 7.21 -5.29 -11.30
CA ARG A 108 5.99 -6.11 -11.41
C ARG A 108 6.27 -7.58 -11.09
N LYS A 109 7.34 -8.18 -11.61
CA LYS A 109 7.71 -9.57 -11.30
C LYS A 109 8.02 -9.80 -9.83
N MET A 110 8.69 -8.84 -9.17
CA MET A 110 8.95 -8.92 -7.72
C MET A 110 7.65 -8.92 -6.91
N LEU A 111 6.69 -8.06 -7.25
CA LEU A 111 5.40 -8.04 -6.55
C LEU A 111 4.62 -9.34 -6.77
N LEU A 112 4.54 -9.83 -8.00
CA LEU A 112 3.88 -11.11 -8.31
C LEU A 112 4.53 -12.28 -7.54
N TYR A 113 5.85 -12.30 -7.48
CA TYR A 113 6.58 -13.30 -6.68
C TYR A 113 6.27 -13.18 -5.19
N TRP A 114 6.25 -11.96 -4.64
CA TRP A 114 5.98 -11.72 -3.22
C TRP A 114 4.54 -12.10 -2.85
N LEU A 115 3.53 -11.77 -3.66
CA LEU A 115 2.15 -12.20 -3.47
C LEU A 115 2.04 -13.73 -3.48
N LYS A 116 2.66 -14.39 -4.46
CA LYS A 116 2.69 -15.86 -4.56
C LYS A 116 3.38 -16.51 -3.35
N LYS A 117 4.52 -15.97 -2.92
CA LYS A 117 5.27 -16.46 -1.75
C LYS A 117 4.45 -16.41 -0.47
N ASN A 118 3.60 -15.40 -0.33
CA ASN A 118 2.70 -15.22 0.81
C ASN A 118 1.34 -15.89 0.60
N THR A 119 1.18 -16.73 -0.43
CA THR A 119 -0.05 -17.48 -0.72
C THR A 119 -1.31 -16.63 -0.90
N LEU A 120 -1.16 -15.34 -1.23
CA LEU A 120 -2.28 -14.46 -1.50
C LEU A 120 -2.78 -14.67 -2.92
N TYR A 121 -4.02 -15.12 -3.04
CA TYR A 121 -4.70 -15.36 -4.32
C TYR A 121 -5.58 -14.16 -4.69
N TYR A 122 -5.54 -13.76 -5.95
CA TYR A 122 -6.33 -12.65 -6.51
C TYR A 122 -6.78 -12.99 -7.93
N ASP A 123 -7.82 -12.31 -8.39
CA ASP A 123 -8.37 -12.51 -9.73
C ASP A 123 -7.65 -11.64 -10.77
N GLU A 124 -7.33 -10.39 -10.40
CA GLU A 124 -6.62 -9.47 -11.28
C GLU A 124 -5.67 -8.57 -10.48
N ILE A 125 -4.54 -8.17 -11.08
CA ILE A 125 -3.66 -7.15 -10.54
C ILE A 125 -3.54 -5.99 -11.52
N ILE A 126 -3.67 -4.75 -11.03
CA ILE A 126 -3.66 -3.52 -11.82
C ILE A 126 -2.66 -2.56 -11.19
N PHE A 127 -1.75 -2.07 -12.02
CA PHE A 127 -0.73 -1.12 -11.63
C PHE A 127 -1.16 0.28 -12.05
N CYS A 128 -1.17 1.23 -11.13
CA CYS A 128 -1.37 2.64 -11.37
C CYS A 128 -0.11 3.46 -11.07
N SER A 129 -0.07 4.67 -11.57
CA SER A 129 1.03 5.61 -11.30
C SER A 129 1.10 5.93 -9.81
N GLU A 130 2.32 6.02 -9.26
CA GLU A 130 2.54 6.47 -7.90
C GLU A 130 2.12 7.95 -7.72
N GLU A 131 2.45 8.80 -8.70
CA GLU A 131 2.19 10.25 -8.67
C GLU A 131 0.70 10.60 -8.81
N ASN A 132 -0.03 9.84 -9.65
CA ASN A 132 -1.44 10.09 -9.96
C ASN A 132 -2.35 8.99 -9.40
N SER A 133 -1.94 8.34 -8.30
CA SER A 133 -2.60 7.13 -7.82
C SER A 133 -4.08 7.33 -7.51
N SER A 134 -4.48 8.45 -6.93
CA SER A 134 -5.88 8.72 -6.56
C SER A 134 -6.80 8.81 -7.78
N THR A 135 -6.41 9.57 -8.81
CA THR A 135 -7.20 9.70 -10.03
C THR A 135 -7.26 8.39 -10.82
N GLU A 136 -6.10 7.73 -11.00
CA GLU A 136 -6.06 6.46 -11.71
C GLU A 136 -6.79 5.34 -10.97
N LYS A 137 -6.71 5.28 -9.62
CA LYS A 137 -7.48 4.31 -8.81
C LYS A 137 -8.97 4.54 -8.96
N LEU A 138 -9.44 5.79 -8.97
CA LEU A 138 -10.84 6.10 -9.22
C LEU A 138 -11.30 5.56 -10.58
N ASP A 139 -10.58 5.88 -11.65
CA ASP A 139 -10.91 5.42 -13.00
C ASP A 139 -10.90 3.88 -13.11
N ILE A 140 -9.91 3.23 -12.48
CA ILE A 140 -9.80 1.78 -12.43
C ILE A 140 -11.00 1.18 -11.67
N CYS A 141 -11.34 1.73 -10.51
CA CYS A 141 -12.44 1.24 -9.70
C CYS A 141 -13.77 1.32 -10.44
N LEU A 142 -14.03 2.45 -11.10
CA LEU A 142 -15.25 2.61 -11.90
C LEU A 142 -15.28 1.66 -13.10
N LYS A 143 -14.19 1.56 -13.85
CA LYS A 143 -14.07 0.70 -15.04
C LYS A 143 -14.17 -0.80 -14.72
N LYS A 144 -13.65 -1.21 -13.56
CA LYS A 144 -13.65 -2.61 -13.11
C LYS A 144 -14.85 -2.95 -12.24
N HIS A 145 -15.76 -2.00 -12.04
CA HIS A 145 -16.92 -2.16 -11.16
C HIS A 145 -16.52 -2.67 -9.77
N ILE A 146 -15.52 -2.00 -9.18
CA ILE A 146 -15.10 -2.28 -7.81
C ILE A 146 -16.19 -1.80 -6.86
N ASP A 147 -16.67 -2.69 -6.00
CA ASP A 147 -17.71 -2.40 -5.02
C ASP A 147 -17.14 -1.85 -3.71
N LEU A 148 -15.92 -2.31 -3.36
CA LEU A 148 -15.23 -1.96 -2.12
C LEU A 148 -13.74 -1.80 -2.39
N MET A 149 -13.13 -0.69 -1.94
CA MET A 149 -11.67 -0.48 -1.98
C MET A 149 -11.10 -0.38 -0.57
N ILE A 150 -10.04 -1.13 -0.29
CA ILE A 150 -9.25 -1.05 0.94
C ILE A 150 -7.94 -0.34 0.62
N ASP A 151 -7.69 0.78 1.27
CA ASP A 151 -6.52 1.63 1.06
C ASP A 151 -6.12 2.29 2.39
N ASP A 152 -4.89 2.77 2.50
CA ASP A 152 -4.37 3.48 3.67
C ASP A 152 -4.20 4.99 3.41
N LYS A 153 -4.22 5.39 2.12
CA LYS A 153 -3.91 6.75 1.68
C LYS A 153 -5.15 7.63 1.68
N PRO A 154 -5.19 8.71 2.50
CA PRO A 154 -6.37 9.59 2.58
C PRO A 154 -6.82 10.12 1.23
N GLU A 155 -5.89 10.55 0.37
CA GLU A 155 -6.21 11.13 -0.93
C GLU A 155 -6.93 10.14 -1.85
N ASN A 156 -6.57 8.84 -1.78
CA ASN A 156 -7.25 7.78 -2.53
C ASN A 156 -8.67 7.57 -2.00
N LEU A 157 -8.80 7.41 -0.70
CA LEU A 157 -10.07 7.11 -0.05
C LEU A 157 -11.08 8.26 -0.19
N LEU A 158 -10.64 9.50 0.03
CA LEU A 158 -11.49 10.69 -0.09
C LEU A 158 -12.01 10.89 -1.52
N MET A 159 -11.25 10.51 -2.53
CA MET A 159 -11.69 10.56 -3.92
C MET A 159 -12.70 9.45 -4.26
N LEU A 160 -12.61 8.31 -3.58
CA LEU A 160 -13.43 7.12 -3.85
C LEU A 160 -14.72 7.06 -3.03
N LYS A 161 -14.76 7.59 -1.79
CA LYS A 161 -15.82 7.38 -0.80
C LYS A 161 -17.23 7.74 -1.27
N ASP A 162 -17.36 8.73 -2.17
CA ASP A 162 -18.64 9.16 -2.72
C ASP A 162 -19.08 8.34 -3.95
N LYS A 163 -18.29 7.40 -4.41
CA LYS A 163 -18.53 6.61 -5.62
C LYS A 163 -18.66 5.12 -5.34
N ILE A 164 -17.87 4.60 -4.43
CA ILE A 164 -17.86 3.19 -4.03
C ILE A 164 -17.67 3.09 -2.52
N LYS A 165 -17.93 1.92 -1.96
CA LYS A 165 -17.59 1.65 -0.56
C LYS A 165 -16.08 1.67 -0.37
N VAL A 166 -15.60 2.27 0.71
CA VAL A 166 -14.18 2.30 1.07
C VAL A 166 -13.96 1.79 2.49
N LEU A 167 -12.79 1.21 2.74
CA LEU A 167 -12.28 0.92 4.08
C LEU A 167 -10.88 1.53 4.23
N CYS A 168 -10.72 2.28 5.31
CA CYS A 168 -9.45 2.90 5.67
C CYS A 168 -8.63 1.93 6.53
N TYR A 169 -7.55 1.40 5.97
CA TYR A 169 -6.60 0.60 6.74
C TYR A 169 -5.73 1.53 7.61
N PRO A 170 -5.49 1.18 8.90
CA PRO A 170 -4.81 2.08 9.83
C PRO A 170 -3.35 2.30 9.44
N ALA A 171 -2.96 3.57 9.41
CA ALA A 171 -1.59 4.02 9.22
C ALA A 171 -1.40 5.36 9.92
N VAL A 172 -0.19 5.68 10.39
CA VAL A 172 0.07 6.93 11.12
C VAL A 172 -0.24 8.20 10.32
N TRP A 173 -0.11 8.16 9.00
CA TRP A 173 -0.41 9.31 8.13
C TRP A 173 -1.89 9.55 7.91
N ASN A 174 -2.77 8.61 8.28
CA ASN A 174 -4.21 8.80 8.18
C ASN A 174 -4.94 8.95 9.52
N GLU A 175 -4.22 8.76 10.64
CA GLU A 175 -4.77 8.76 12.01
C GLU A 175 -5.58 10.02 12.35
N ASP A 176 -5.09 11.19 11.96
CA ASP A 176 -5.69 12.48 12.29
C ASP A 176 -6.78 12.92 11.29
N ASN A 177 -7.06 12.13 10.25
CA ASN A 177 -8.06 12.45 9.25
C ASN A 177 -9.46 12.02 9.69
N LYS A 178 -10.21 12.95 10.29
CA LYS A 178 -11.58 12.72 10.82
C LYS A 178 -12.60 12.34 9.75
N GLU A 179 -12.40 12.73 8.49
CA GLU A 179 -13.31 12.36 7.41
C GLU A 179 -13.30 10.87 7.08
N LEU A 180 -12.27 10.16 7.57
CA LEU A 180 -12.10 8.72 7.36
C LEU A 180 -12.53 7.88 8.57
N ASP A 181 -12.93 8.48 9.69
CA ASP A 181 -13.21 7.76 10.93
C ASP A 181 -14.31 6.69 10.77
N GLU A 182 -15.36 6.98 10.00
CA GLU A 182 -16.47 6.03 9.77
C GLU A 182 -16.07 4.84 8.87
N TYR A 183 -14.95 4.97 8.11
CA TYR A 183 -14.46 3.95 7.18
C TYR A 183 -13.34 3.10 7.78
N ARG A 184 -12.86 3.41 8.98
CA ARG A 184 -11.73 2.73 9.61
C ARG A 184 -12.06 1.29 9.96
N ILE A 185 -11.04 0.45 9.81
CA ILE A 185 -10.95 -0.89 10.38
C ILE A 185 -9.73 -0.93 11.30
N GLU A 186 -9.67 -1.86 12.23
CA GLU A 186 -8.53 -2.00 13.13
C GLU A 186 -7.59 -3.12 12.65
N HIS A 187 -8.17 -4.19 12.14
CA HIS A 187 -7.44 -5.36 11.66
C HIS A 187 -7.88 -5.74 10.25
N PHE A 188 -7.02 -6.45 9.53
CA PHE A 188 -7.32 -6.84 8.15
C PHE A 188 -8.54 -7.77 8.07
N GLU A 189 -8.73 -8.64 9.05
CA GLU A 189 -9.89 -9.54 9.15
C GLU A 189 -11.23 -8.85 9.36
N ASP A 190 -11.23 -7.59 9.80
CA ASP A 190 -12.49 -6.81 9.96
C ASP A 190 -13.22 -6.63 8.63
N ILE A 191 -12.51 -6.76 7.51
CA ILE A 191 -13.10 -6.73 6.17
C ILE A 191 -14.23 -7.76 6.04
N LEU A 192 -14.11 -8.94 6.67
CA LEU A 192 -15.12 -10.01 6.64
C LEU A 192 -16.48 -9.59 7.20
N TYR A 193 -16.51 -8.61 8.09
CA TYR A 193 -17.74 -8.07 8.70
C TYR A 193 -18.27 -6.85 7.98
N LYS A 194 -17.55 -6.38 6.96
CA LYS A 194 -17.87 -5.16 6.21
C LYS A 194 -18.32 -5.46 4.77
N VAL A 195 -18.30 -6.71 4.32
CA VAL A 195 -18.72 -7.14 2.97
C VAL A 195 -20.12 -7.72 2.92
#